data_7301161b3eef116fdba491bb3e9a96d6
#
_entry.id   7301161b3eef116fdba491bb3e9a96d6
#
_cell.length_a   1.000
_cell.length_b   1.000
_cell.length_c   1.000
_cell.angle_alpha   90.00
_cell.angle_beta   90.00
_cell.angle_gamma   90.00
#
_symmetry.space_group_name_H-M   'P 1'
#
loop_
_entity.id
_entity.type
_entity.pdbx_description
1 polymer ?
#
loop_
_entity_poly.entity_id
_entity_poly.type
_entity_poly.pdbx_seq_one_letter_code
_entity_poly.pdbx_strand_id
1 'polypeptide(L)'
;MAGDVLVNDQVSSRPAATVKPEDNVALRVKPRFVSRGGEKLAHALDQFGIDVTGMVAADFGASTGGFTDCLLQAGAIRSYAIDVGYGVLDDRIRHDPRVIVMERLNVRYLESLPEPVDIVVIDVS
;
A
#
# COMPACT_ATOMS: atom_id res chain seq x y z
N MET A 1 -4.50 -11.32 11.41
CA MET A 1 -4.21 -11.34 11.36
C MET A 1 -4.23 -11.25 11.23
N ALA A 2 -4.82 -10.99 11.35
CA ALA A 2 -4.65 -10.81 11.12
C ALA A 2 -4.80 -10.78 11.20
N GLY A 3 -5.34 -10.58 11.46
CA GLY A 3 -5.24 -10.47 11.43
C GLY A 3 -5.54 -10.61 11.78
N ASP A 4 -5.91 -10.39 11.87
CA ASP A 4 -6.02 -10.60 12.20
C ASP A 4 -6.52 -11.13 12.41
N VAL A 5 -6.94 -11.01 12.60
CA VAL A 5 -7.29 -11.31 12.83
C VAL A 5 -7.98 -11.90 12.85
N LEU A 6 -8.63 -12.02 12.95
CA LEU A 6 -9.21 -12.34 13.04
C LEU A 6 -9.83 -13.09 13.25
N VAL A 7 -10.24 -13.03 13.48
CA VAL A 7 -10.81 -13.41 13.90
C VAL A 7 -11.57 -13.83 13.59
N ASN A 8 -12.30 -13.68 13.62
CA ASN A 8 -12.89 -13.84 13.61
C ASN A 8 -13.35 -13.95 13.01
N ASP A 9 -13.69 -13.60 12.81
CA ASP A 9 -13.81 -13.53 12.40
C ASP A 9 -14.11 -14.07 12.25
N GLN A 10 -14.26 -14.20 12.30
CA GLN A 10 -14.29 -14.55 12.38
C GLN A 10 -14.48 -14.70 12.66
N VAL A 11 -15.07 -14.81 12.86
CA VAL A 11 -14.93 -14.79 13.28
C VAL A 11 -15.19 -15.35 13.55
N SER A 12 -15.69 -15.46 13.79
CA SER A 12 -15.60 -15.67 14.26
C SER A 12 -15.87 -16.25 14.46
N SER A 13 -16.34 -16.40 14.81
CA SER A 13 -16.27 -16.58 15.19
C SER A 13 -16.59 -16.98 15.67
N ARG A 14 -17.00 -17.19 15.98
CA ARG A 14 -17.12 -17.20 16.72
C ARG A 14 -17.53 -17.16 17.00
N PRO A 15 -18.07 -17.18 17.47
CA PRO A 15 -18.22 -16.91 17.88
C PRO A 15 -18.52 -16.90 18.25
N ALA A 16 -19.18 -16.72 18.58
CA ALA A 16 -19.05 -16.29 19.03
C ALA A 16 -19.05 -16.35 19.44
N ALA A 17 -19.50 -16.27 19.75
CA ALA A 17 -19.14 -15.87 20.18
C ALA A 17 -19.03 -15.71 20.47
N THR A 18 -19.34 -15.69 20.66
CA THR A 18 -19.08 -15.14 21.04
C THR A 18 -18.83 -14.76 21.13
N VAL A 19 -19.07 -14.48 21.04
CA VAL A 19 -18.90 -13.65 21.21
C VAL A 19 -19.12 -13.22 21.60
N LYS A 20 -19.42 -12.89 21.93
CA LYS A 20 -19.63 -12.05 22.31
C LYS A 20 -19.46 -11.04 22.02
N PRO A 21 -20.02 -10.65 21.98
CA PRO A 21 -19.67 -9.51 21.34
C PRO A 21 -18.45 -8.92 21.78
N GLU A 22 -18.11 -9.14 22.37
CA GLU A 22 -16.96 -8.79 22.44
C GLU A 22 -16.06 -9.41 21.81
N ASP A 23 -16.69 -10.20 21.64
CA ASP A 23 -16.07 -10.67 20.94
C ASP A 23 -15.98 -10.47 19.85
N ASN A 24 -16.41 -10.09 19.53
CA ASN A 24 -16.48 -9.57 18.40
C ASN A 24 -15.68 -8.48 18.21
N VAL A 25 -15.22 -8.08 18.93
CA VAL A 25 -14.57 -7.07 18.80
C VAL A 25 -13.34 -7.10 18.25
N ALA A 26 -12.79 -7.95 18.36
CA ALA A 26 -11.60 -8.05 17.78
C ALA A 26 -11.54 -7.88 16.43
N LEU A 27 -12.64 -7.81 15.98
CA LEU A 27 -12.76 -7.80 14.69
C LEU A 27 -12.51 -6.55 14.05
N ARG A 28 -12.20 -5.54 14.71
CA ARG A 28 -12.00 -4.27 14.14
C ARG A 28 -10.55 -4.04 13.90
N VAL A 29 -9.98 -4.89 13.13
CA VAL A 29 -8.60 -4.72 12.73
C VAL A 29 -8.52 -3.65 11.67
N LYS A 30 -7.67 -2.66 11.87
CA LYS A 30 -7.43 -1.64 10.86
C LYS A 30 -6.80 -2.26 9.64
N PRO A 31 -7.20 -1.87 8.44
CA PRO A 31 -6.48 -2.31 7.25
C PRO A 31 -5.01 -1.94 7.35
N ARG A 32 -4.16 -2.84 6.94
CA ARG A 32 -2.72 -2.63 6.97
C ARG A 32 -2.27 -1.54 6.01
N PHE A 33 -2.95 -1.46 4.88
CA PHE A 33 -2.61 -0.50 3.83
C PHE A 33 -3.83 0.33 3.44
N VAL A 34 -3.59 1.46 2.79
CA VAL A 34 -4.67 2.37 2.38
C VAL A 34 -5.58 1.77 1.33
N SER A 35 -5.17 0.69 0.65
CA SER A 35 -6.02 -0.04 -0.28
C SER A 35 -5.54 -1.47 -0.40
N ARG A 36 -6.35 -2.30 -1.08
CA ARG A 36 -6.01 -3.71 -1.29
C ARG A 36 -4.75 -3.91 -2.12
N GLY A 37 -4.39 -2.93 -2.93
CA GLY A 37 -3.16 -3.00 -3.71
C GLY A 37 -1.94 -3.24 -2.84
N GLY A 38 -1.93 -2.66 -1.63
CA GLY A 38 -0.83 -2.86 -0.69
C GLY A 38 -0.66 -4.32 -0.30
N GLU A 39 -1.76 -5.04 -0.08
CA GLU A 39 -1.69 -6.47 0.24
C GLU A 39 -1.14 -7.26 -0.94
N LYS A 40 -1.57 -6.91 -2.14
CA LYS A 40 -1.12 -7.58 -3.35
C LYS A 40 0.39 -7.42 -3.52
N LEU A 41 0.89 -6.21 -3.35
CA LEU A 41 2.32 -5.96 -3.49
C LEU A 41 3.12 -6.61 -2.37
N ALA A 42 2.63 -6.57 -1.14
CA ALA A 42 3.31 -7.20 -0.01
C ALA A 42 3.50 -8.69 -0.28
N HIS A 43 2.47 -9.35 -0.83
CA HIS A 43 2.55 -10.75 -1.17
C HIS A 43 3.61 -10.99 -2.26
N ALA A 44 3.63 -10.14 -3.28
CA ALA A 44 4.60 -10.28 -4.37
C ALA A 44 6.03 -10.08 -3.88
N LEU A 45 6.28 -9.08 -3.05
CA LEU A 45 7.60 -8.84 -2.50
C LEU A 45 8.09 -10.04 -1.70
N ASP A 46 7.17 -10.63 -0.92
CA ASP A 46 7.51 -11.81 -0.12
C ASP A 46 7.80 -13.01 -1.02
N GLN A 47 6.94 -13.27 -2.00
CA GLN A 47 7.09 -14.41 -2.90
C GLN A 47 8.38 -14.34 -3.72
N PHE A 48 8.78 -13.16 -4.15
CA PHE A 48 9.97 -12.99 -4.97
C PHE A 48 11.21 -12.68 -4.16
N GLY A 49 11.09 -12.58 -2.84
CA GLY A 49 12.22 -12.30 -1.97
C GLY A 49 12.85 -10.94 -2.22
N ILE A 50 12.03 -9.93 -2.53
CA ILE A 50 12.54 -8.59 -2.81
C ILE A 50 12.54 -7.75 -1.54
N ASP A 51 13.71 -7.24 -1.16
CA ASP A 51 13.87 -6.36 -0.02
C ASP A 51 14.05 -4.94 -0.54
N VAL A 52 13.06 -4.09 -0.27
CA VAL A 52 13.06 -2.71 -0.74
C VAL A 52 13.65 -1.73 0.27
N THR A 53 14.19 -2.22 1.37
CA THR A 53 14.78 -1.36 2.41
C THR A 53 15.83 -0.45 1.80
N GLY A 54 15.69 0.85 2.02
CA GLY A 54 16.64 1.85 1.52
C GLY A 54 16.50 2.19 0.04
N MET A 55 15.53 1.58 -0.65
CA MET A 55 15.36 1.84 -2.07
C MET A 55 14.55 3.10 -2.36
N VAL A 56 14.82 3.69 -3.52
CA VAL A 56 13.98 4.72 -4.12
C VAL A 56 13.07 4.02 -5.11
N ALA A 57 11.78 4.25 -4.98
CA ALA A 57 10.76 3.56 -5.77
C ALA A 57 9.97 4.51 -6.65
N ALA A 58 9.43 4.00 -7.75
CA ALA A 58 8.44 4.70 -8.56
C ALA A 58 7.21 3.82 -8.67
N ASP A 59 6.05 4.41 -8.44
CA ASP A 59 4.76 3.73 -8.46
C ASP A 59 3.98 4.29 -9.64
N PHE A 60 3.91 3.54 -10.72
CA PHE A 60 3.25 3.95 -11.95
C PHE A 60 1.78 3.53 -11.87
N GLY A 61 0.88 4.53 -11.84
CA GLY A 61 -0.54 4.29 -11.63
C GLY A 61 -0.85 4.20 -10.14
N ALA A 62 -0.36 5.16 -9.36
CA ALA A 62 -0.42 5.09 -7.90
C ALA A 62 -1.84 5.01 -7.35
N SER A 63 -2.81 5.63 -8.01
CA SER A 63 -4.21 5.60 -7.59
C SER A 63 -4.34 6.06 -6.13
N THR A 64 -4.93 5.25 -5.25
CA THR A 64 -5.09 5.61 -3.84
C THR A 64 -3.79 5.49 -3.05
N GLY A 65 -2.78 4.81 -3.59
CA GLY A 65 -1.48 4.74 -2.96
C GLY A 65 -1.16 3.45 -2.23
N GLY A 66 -1.93 2.39 -2.50
CA GLY A 66 -1.69 1.11 -1.82
C GLY A 66 -0.30 0.56 -2.04
N PHE A 67 0.20 0.62 -3.27
CA PHE A 67 1.55 0.13 -3.57
C PHE A 67 2.61 1.01 -2.89
N THR A 68 2.48 2.32 -2.99
CA THR A 68 3.41 3.24 -2.32
C THR A 68 3.40 3.00 -0.82
N ASP A 69 2.22 2.84 -0.21
CA ASP A 69 2.09 2.56 1.22
C ASP A 69 2.87 1.29 1.58
N CYS A 70 2.69 0.23 0.81
CA CYS A 70 3.40 -1.02 1.03
C CYS A 70 4.91 -0.84 0.96
N LEU A 71 5.39 -0.12 -0.06
CA LEU A 71 6.81 0.12 -0.23
C LEU A 71 7.41 0.87 0.95
N LEU A 72 6.70 1.90 1.44
CA LEU A 72 7.17 2.68 2.58
C LEU A 72 7.18 1.86 3.86
N GLN A 73 6.15 1.05 4.08
CA GLN A 73 6.12 0.18 5.25
C GLN A 73 7.22 -0.88 5.19
N ALA A 74 7.63 -1.28 3.99
CA ALA A 74 8.68 -2.26 3.80
C ALA A 74 10.09 -1.64 3.85
N GLY A 75 10.20 -0.33 4.03
CA GLY A 75 11.48 0.32 4.26
C GLY A 75 12.02 1.17 3.12
N ALA A 76 11.26 1.37 2.05
CA ALA A 76 11.69 2.27 0.98
C ALA A 76 11.86 3.69 1.54
N ILE A 77 12.87 4.40 1.06
CA ILE A 77 13.17 5.73 1.60
C ILE A 77 12.44 6.83 0.83
N ARG A 78 11.96 6.55 -0.36
CA ARG A 78 11.24 7.52 -1.18
C ARG A 78 10.41 6.79 -2.21
N SER A 79 9.24 7.32 -2.53
CA SER A 79 8.39 6.78 -3.59
C SER A 79 7.82 7.91 -4.42
N TYR A 80 8.01 7.82 -5.73
CA TYR A 80 7.40 8.74 -6.69
C TYR A 80 6.05 8.17 -7.07
N ALA A 81 4.98 8.78 -6.55
CA ALA A 81 3.62 8.32 -6.79
C ALA A 81 3.06 9.04 -8.01
N ILE A 82 3.03 8.34 -9.14
CA ILE A 82 2.71 8.92 -10.45
C ILE A 82 1.34 8.42 -10.89
N ASP A 83 0.47 9.34 -11.27
CA ASP A 83 -0.86 8.98 -11.73
C ASP A 83 -1.38 10.00 -12.75
N VAL A 84 -2.21 9.54 -13.67
CA VAL A 84 -2.89 10.42 -14.61
C VAL A 84 -4.01 11.20 -13.93
N GLY A 85 -4.56 10.67 -12.84
CA GLY A 85 -5.63 11.30 -12.08
C GLY A 85 -5.14 12.42 -11.19
N TYR A 86 -6.06 12.99 -10.44
CA TYR A 86 -5.77 14.07 -9.51
C TYR A 86 -6.63 13.90 -8.26
N GLY A 87 -6.03 14.07 -7.11
CA GLY A 87 -6.74 14.05 -5.84
C GLY A 87 -7.23 12.68 -5.40
N VAL A 88 -6.76 11.61 -6.02
CA VAL A 88 -7.18 10.25 -5.68
C VAL A 88 -6.32 9.65 -4.58
N LEU A 89 -5.08 10.11 -4.48
CA LEU A 89 -4.12 9.57 -3.51
C LEU A 89 -4.62 9.83 -2.08
N ASP A 90 -4.57 8.80 -1.24
CA ASP A 90 -4.98 8.90 0.16
C ASP A 90 -4.16 9.98 0.87
N ASP A 91 -4.79 10.79 1.71
CA ASP A 91 -4.12 11.89 2.38
C ASP A 91 -2.93 11.46 3.23
N ARG A 92 -3.00 10.29 3.85
CA ARG A 92 -1.90 9.79 4.66
C ARG A 92 -0.65 9.55 3.82
N ILE A 93 -0.86 9.15 2.57
CA ILE A 93 0.24 8.91 1.64
C ILE A 93 0.70 10.24 1.04
N ARG A 94 -0.24 11.09 0.66
CA ARG A 94 0.06 12.40 0.06
C ARG A 94 0.94 13.25 0.96
N HIS A 95 0.71 13.19 2.27
CA HIS A 95 1.44 14.04 3.22
C HIS A 95 2.67 13.36 3.83
N ASP A 96 2.96 12.12 3.47
CA ASP A 96 4.17 11.46 3.95
C ASP A 96 5.38 12.13 3.29
N PRO A 97 6.37 12.59 4.06
CA PRO A 97 7.52 13.29 3.49
C PRO A 97 8.38 12.45 2.55
N ARG A 98 8.20 11.13 2.56
CA ARG A 98 8.94 10.24 1.65
C ARG A 98 8.26 10.10 0.30
N VAL A 99 7.05 10.65 0.14
CA VAL A 99 6.27 10.53 -1.10
C VAL A 99 6.40 11.79 -1.93
N ILE A 100 6.72 11.64 -3.20
CA ILE A 100 6.72 12.74 -4.15
C ILE A 100 5.55 12.50 -5.09
N VAL A 101 4.56 13.37 -4.99
CA VAL A 101 3.30 13.22 -5.73
C VAL A 101 3.46 13.82 -7.12
N MET A 102 3.17 13.03 -8.14
CA MET A 102 3.23 13.48 -9.54
C MET A 102 1.91 13.12 -10.21
N GLU A 103 0.95 14.02 -10.07
CA GLU A 103 -0.40 13.83 -10.59
C GLU A 103 -0.58 14.45 -11.97
N ARG A 104 -1.65 14.07 -12.66
CA ARG A 104 -1.98 14.52 -14.02
C ARG A 104 -0.82 14.26 -14.98
N LEU A 105 -0.12 13.16 -14.76
CA LEU A 105 1.05 12.81 -15.54
C LEU A 105 0.88 11.41 -16.09
N ASN A 106 1.02 11.29 -17.42
CA ASN A 106 0.99 10.00 -18.07
C ASN A 106 2.44 9.54 -18.22
N VAL A 107 2.75 8.37 -17.65
CA VAL A 107 4.12 7.85 -17.68
C VAL A 107 4.66 7.68 -19.09
N ARG A 108 3.78 7.54 -20.10
CA ARG A 108 4.21 7.46 -21.49
C ARG A 108 5.00 8.69 -21.95
N TYR A 109 4.76 9.83 -21.30
CA TYR A 109 5.41 11.08 -21.66
C TYR A 109 6.46 11.50 -20.65
N LEU A 110 6.73 10.63 -19.66
CA LEU A 110 7.74 10.93 -18.66
C LEU A 110 9.12 10.58 -19.21
N GLU A 111 9.98 11.57 -19.32
CA GLU A 111 11.31 11.35 -19.83
C GLU A 111 12.29 10.88 -18.78
N SER A 112 12.17 11.40 -17.57
CA SER A 112 13.06 11.01 -16.49
C SER A 112 12.46 11.41 -15.15
N LEU A 113 12.98 10.83 -14.09
CA LEU A 113 12.67 11.22 -12.73
C LEU A 113 13.84 12.01 -12.15
N PRO A 114 13.60 12.78 -11.06
CA PRO A 114 14.67 13.62 -10.50
C PRO A 114 15.90 12.88 -10.02
N GLU A 115 15.79 11.59 -9.80
CA GLU A 115 16.91 10.76 -9.33
C GLU A 115 16.74 9.34 -9.87
N PRO A 116 17.81 8.54 -9.89
CA PRO A 116 17.68 7.14 -10.26
C PRO A 116 16.76 6.41 -9.30
N VAL A 117 15.93 5.50 -9.82
CA VAL A 117 15.07 4.68 -9.00
C VAL A 117 15.58 3.24 -9.01
N ASP A 118 15.39 2.56 -7.89
CA ASP A 118 15.86 1.19 -7.71
C ASP A 118 14.79 0.18 -8.07
N ILE A 119 13.52 0.56 -7.97
CA ILE A 119 12.41 -0.35 -8.25
C ILE A 119 11.23 0.44 -8.81
N VAL A 120 10.57 -0.14 -9.80
CA VAL A 120 9.35 0.40 -10.37
C VAL A 120 8.26 -0.62 -10.16
N VAL A 121 7.12 -0.18 -9.63
CA VAL A 121 5.94 -1.01 -9.50
C VAL A 121 4.84 -0.42 -10.38
N ILE A 122 4.06 -1.28 -11.00
CA ILE A 122 3.03 -0.88 -11.95
C ILE A 122 1.76 -1.63 -11.66
N ASP A 123 0.69 -0.90 -11.49
CA ASP A 123 -0.64 -1.49 -11.37
C ASP A 123 -1.55 -0.69 -12.26
N VAL A 124 -1.60 -1.08 -13.51
CA VAL A 124 -2.46 -0.43 -14.48
C VAL A 124 -3.63 -1.33 -14.81
N SER A 125 -4.77 -0.77 -14.90
CA SER A 125 -5.99 -1.53 -15.19
C SER A 125 -6.62 -1.12 -16.49
#